data_9c3ffce0a4c30c1af2dd905d86473584
#
_entry.id   9c3ffce0a4c30c1af2dd905d86473584
#
_cell.length_a   1.000
_cell.length_b   1.000
_cell.length_c   1.000
_cell.angle_alpha   90.00
_cell.angle_beta   90.00
_cell.angle_gamma   90.00
#
_symmetry.space_group_name_H-M   'P 1'
#
loop_
_entity.id
_entity.type
_entity.pdbx_description
1 polymer ?
#
loop_
_entity_poly.entity_id
_entity_poly.type
_entity_poly.pdbx_seq_one_letter_code
_entity_poly.pdbx_strand_id
1 'polypeptide(L)'
;IRRIKKALPSGYYLYRLSRDVFAVFCSKCKNEASFKELIEELYQTLLTPLSIDSKKIFLTIEMGVVFYPTQVLELTDLLLSAEICLNQRDSTRITYYSEEMSNDYTLTLQTIEKLQSAFEDNKIKVLYQPIMDQNGNLEAAEALLRWHDEELGAVSPLVIIKGAKEYGHIHKLTTWILDKVVEDRLFDHIPITINLDAVQLTNDLFLSDIKN
;
A
#
# COMPACT_ATOMS: atom_id res chain seq x y z
N ILE A 1 -5.56 21.91 13.50
CA ILE A 1 -4.79 23.07 13.00
C ILE A 1 -4.15 23.83 14.18
N ARG A 2 -4.92 24.34 15.17
CA ARG A 2 -4.35 25.15 16.27
C ARG A 2 -3.22 24.43 17.03
N ARG A 3 -3.36 23.10 17.28
CA ARG A 3 -2.36 22.30 17.97
C ARG A 3 -1.08 22.19 17.15
N ILE A 4 -1.18 21.94 15.85
CA ILE A 4 -0.02 21.90 14.94
C ILE A 4 0.69 23.25 14.96
N LYS A 5 -0.03 24.36 14.70
CA LYS A 5 0.55 25.71 14.71
C LYS A 5 1.28 26.07 16.02
N LYS A 6 0.74 25.60 17.16
CA LYS A 6 1.34 25.87 18.48
C LYS A 6 2.63 25.07 18.73
N ALA A 7 2.71 23.87 18.15
CA ALA A 7 3.86 22.97 18.29
C ALA A 7 5.01 23.32 17.33
N LEU A 8 4.72 24.01 16.22
CA LEU A 8 5.74 24.35 15.23
C LEU A 8 6.57 25.57 15.67
N PRO A 9 7.92 25.48 15.62
CA PRO A 9 8.79 26.59 15.88
C PRO A 9 8.70 27.69 14.78
N SER A 10 9.33 28.84 15.06
CA SER A 10 9.49 29.91 14.08
C SER A 10 10.31 29.41 12.87
N GLY A 11 9.87 29.76 11.66
CA GLY A 11 10.51 29.32 10.41
C GLY A 11 9.93 28.04 9.81
N TYR A 12 8.87 27.50 10.44
CA TYR A 12 8.07 26.43 9.88
C TYR A 12 6.73 26.95 9.35
N TYR A 13 6.33 26.46 8.19
CA TYR A 13 5.13 26.91 7.50
C TYR A 13 4.14 25.74 7.40
N LEU A 14 2.90 25.98 7.82
CA LEU A 14 1.82 25.00 7.77
C LEU A 14 0.87 25.33 6.63
N TYR A 15 0.71 24.39 5.73
CA TYR A 15 -0.25 24.44 4.63
C TYR A 15 -1.31 23.36 4.81
N ARG A 16 -2.54 23.64 4.39
CA ARG A 16 -3.61 22.67 4.31
C ARG A 16 -3.80 22.29 2.84
N LEU A 17 -3.55 21.04 2.51
CA LEU A 17 -3.64 20.51 1.15
C LEU A 17 -5.07 20.04 0.84
N SER A 18 -5.68 19.34 1.80
CA SER A 18 -7.05 18.86 1.66
C SER A 18 -7.80 18.89 3.01
N ARG A 19 -8.90 18.15 3.13
CA ARG A 19 -9.76 18.13 4.34
C ARG A 19 -8.99 17.73 5.61
N ASP A 20 -8.13 16.72 5.52
CA ASP A 20 -7.40 16.07 6.60
C ASP A 20 -5.89 15.97 6.36
N VAL A 21 -5.41 16.43 5.19
CA VAL A 21 -4.00 16.43 4.83
C VAL A 21 -3.39 17.81 5.01
N PHE A 22 -2.26 17.86 5.70
CA PHE A 22 -1.49 19.07 5.97
C PHE A 22 -0.04 18.86 5.59
N ALA A 23 0.60 19.89 5.04
CA ALA A 23 2.03 19.91 4.79
C ALA A 23 2.71 20.90 5.74
N VAL A 24 3.83 20.49 6.31
CA VAL A 24 4.72 21.33 7.10
C VAL A 24 6.02 21.49 6.33
N PHE A 25 6.36 22.70 6.00
CA PHE A 25 7.59 23.04 5.30
C PHE A 25 8.56 23.79 6.21
N CYS A 26 9.84 23.37 6.22
CA CYS A 26 10.90 24.04 6.94
C CYS A 26 11.98 24.51 5.96
N SER A 27 12.15 25.83 5.80
CA SER A 27 13.18 26.42 4.94
C SER A 27 14.53 26.62 5.62
N LYS A 28 14.59 26.47 6.95
CA LYS A 28 15.79 26.76 7.76
C LYS A 28 16.05 25.64 8.78
N CYS A 29 16.02 24.39 8.32
CA CYS A 29 16.40 23.27 9.16
C CYS A 29 17.92 23.27 9.38
N LYS A 30 18.38 23.15 10.63
CA LYS A 30 19.81 23.12 10.96
C LYS A 30 20.48 21.84 10.42
N ASN A 31 19.84 20.72 10.61
CA ASN A 31 20.25 19.41 10.12
C ASN A 31 19.06 18.42 10.22
N GLU A 32 19.20 17.27 9.56
CA GLU A 32 18.16 16.23 9.55
C GLU A 32 17.84 15.69 10.95
N ALA A 33 18.85 15.56 11.83
CA ALA A 33 18.65 15.00 13.16
C ALA A 33 17.70 15.88 14.00
N SER A 34 17.94 17.20 14.04
CA SER A 34 17.06 18.12 14.78
C SER A 34 15.65 18.20 14.16
N PHE A 35 15.52 17.96 12.86
CA PHE A 35 14.21 17.89 12.22
C PHE A 35 13.47 16.62 12.61
N LYS A 36 14.17 15.48 12.66
CA LYS A 36 13.59 14.19 13.10
C LYS A 36 13.10 14.27 14.56
N GLU A 37 13.87 14.89 15.44
CA GLU A 37 13.46 15.13 16.83
C GLU A 37 12.15 15.95 16.91
N LEU A 38 12.09 17.05 16.12
CA LEU A 38 10.88 17.87 16.08
C LEU A 38 9.67 17.12 15.54
N ILE A 39 9.84 16.31 14.48
CA ILE A 39 8.75 15.53 13.91
C ILE A 39 8.23 14.51 14.94
N GLU A 40 9.10 13.87 15.68
CA GLU A 40 8.70 12.97 16.77
C GLU A 40 7.93 13.70 17.88
N GLU A 41 8.41 14.87 18.32
CA GLU A 41 7.71 15.70 19.31
C GLU A 41 6.34 16.16 18.79
N LEU A 42 6.27 16.57 17.53
CA LEU A 42 5.01 16.96 16.89
C LEU A 42 4.04 15.78 16.85
N TYR A 43 4.52 14.61 16.45
CA TYR A 43 3.73 13.38 16.43
C TYR A 43 3.15 13.06 17.79
N GLN A 44 3.97 13.02 18.84
CA GLN A 44 3.53 12.76 20.23
C GLN A 44 2.51 13.81 20.71
N THR A 45 2.74 15.08 20.38
CA THR A 45 1.81 16.17 20.68
C THR A 45 0.44 15.96 20.03
N LEU A 46 0.43 15.47 18.79
CA LEU A 46 -0.80 15.26 18.05
C LEU A 46 -1.56 14.01 18.48
N LEU A 47 -0.89 13.01 19.01
CA LEU A 47 -1.51 11.80 19.59
C LEU A 47 -2.32 12.08 20.85
N THR A 48 -2.05 13.20 21.56
CA THR A 48 -2.83 13.54 22.75
C THR A 48 -4.30 13.72 22.36
N PRO A 49 -5.25 13.13 23.13
CA PRO A 49 -6.67 13.21 22.80
C PRO A 49 -7.18 14.66 22.68
N LEU A 50 -8.08 14.88 21.75
CA LEU A 50 -8.84 16.14 21.65
C LEU A 50 -10.08 16.06 22.55
N SER A 51 -10.30 17.06 23.38
CA SER A 51 -11.54 17.17 24.16
C SER A 51 -12.52 18.09 23.42
N ILE A 52 -13.67 17.55 23.00
CA ILE A 52 -14.75 18.28 22.35
C ILE A 52 -16.03 17.87 23.08
N ASP A 53 -16.77 18.82 23.63
CA ASP A 53 -18.03 18.61 24.34
C ASP A 53 -17.97 17.43 25.34
N SER A 54 -16.93 17.45 26.20
CA SER A 54 -16.64 16.41 27.23
C SER A 54 -16.29 15.03 26.66
N LYS A 55 -16.19 14.85 25.34
CA LYS A 55 -15.74 13.61 24.71
C LYS A 55 -14.26 13.69 24.36
N LYS A 56 -13.52 12.59 24.60
CA LYS A 56 -12.13 12.44 24.16
C LYS A 56 -12.11 11.80 22.76
N ILE A 57 -11.51 12.50 21.81
CA ILE A 57 -11.32 12.02 20.43
C ILE A 57 -9.83 11.68 20.27
N PHE A 58 -9.55 10.45 19.88
CA PHE A 58 -8.22 9.97 19.52
C PHE A 58 -8.04 10.11 18.01
N LEU A 59 -6.89 10.64 17.60
CA LEU A 59 -6.56 10.78 16.18
C LEU A 59 -5.58 9.68 15.79
N THR A 60 -5.80 9.08 14.63
CA THR A 60 -4.77 8.32 13.92
C THR A 60 -4.05 9.30 12.99
N ILE A 61 -2.72 9.31 13.05
CA ILE A 61 -1.90 10.27 12.31
C ILE A 61 -0.79 9.49 11.62
N GLU A 62 -0.57 9.81 10.37
CA GLU A 62 0.55 9.33 9.57
C GLU A 62 1.34 10.53 9.07
N MET A 63 2.64 10.40 9.00
CA MET A 63 3.55 11.47 8.55
C MET A 63 4.50 10.92 7.51
N GLY A 64 4.53 11.55 6.31
CA GLY A 64 5.56 11.36 5.31
C GLY A 64 6.60 12.48 5.42
N VAL A 65 7.87 12.14 5.43
CA VAL A 65 8.99 13.08 5.62
C VAL A 65 9.97 12.96 4.48
N VAL A 66 10.30 14.10 3.86
CA VAL A 66 11.21 14.19 2.72
C VAL A 66 12.23 15.31 2.95
N PHE A 67 13.48 15.07 2.62
CA PHE A 67 14.56 16.07 2.72
C PHE A 67 15.03 16.53 1.33
N TYR A 68 14.98 17.82 1.12
CA TYR A 68 15.51 18.49 -0.07
C TYR A 68 16.82 19.21 0.27
N PRO A 69 17.84 19.18 -0.57
CA PRO A 69 17.96 18.45 -1.85
C PRO A 69 18.57 17.05 -1.71
N THR A 70 18.67 16.49 -0.52
CA THR A 70 19.40 15.24 -0.26
C THR A 70 18.68 13.99 -0.76
N GLN A 71 17.35 13.99 -0.75
CA GLN A 71 16.54 12.83 -1.16
C GLN A 71 15.79 13.07 -2.48
N VAL A 72 15.45 14.31 -2.78
CA VAL A 72 14.84 14.71 -4.05
C VAL A 72 15.56 15.94 -4.58
N LEU A 73 15.73 16.04 -5.91
CA LEU A 73 16.48 17.11 -6.55
C LEU A 73 15.58 18.27 -7.00
N GLU A 74 14.30 17.99 -7.28
CA GLU A 74 13.34 18.97 -7.74
C GLU A 74 12.31 19.29 -6.64
N LEU A 75 12.01 20.58 -6.45
CA LEU A 75 11.01 21.02 -5.46
C LEU A 75 9.62 20.52 -5.79
N THR A 76 9.31 20.31 -7.06
CA THR A 76 8.04 19.77 -7.55
C THR A 76 7.78 18.36 -7.04
N ASP A 77 8.82 17.59 -6.79
CA ASP A 77 8.72 16.20 -6.38
C ASP A 77 8.52 16.02 -4.87
N LEU A 78 8.74 17.08 -4.08
CA LEU A 78 8.61 17.01 -2.62
C LEU A 78 7.24 16.51 -2.14
N LEU A 79 6.17 17.04 -2.72
CA LEU A 79 4.82 16.66 -2.31
C LEU A 79 4.51 15.22 -2.72
N LEU A 80 4.84 14.85 -3.96
CA LEU A 80 4.66 13.48 -4.45
C LEU A 80 5.45 12.49 -3.58
N SER A 81 6.71 12.79 -3.28
CA SER A 81 7.54 11.93 -2.44
C SER A 81 6.99 11.79 -1.01
N ALA A 82 6.42 12.86 -0.46
CA ALA A 82 5.76 12.80 0.84
C ALA A 82 4.46 11.97 0.78
N GLU A 83 3.69 12.05 -0.30
CA GLU A 83 2.50 11.22 -0.52
C GLU A 83 2.87 9.74 -0.71
N ILE A 84 3.98 9.44 -1.40
CA ILE A 84 4.51 8.08 -1.52
C ILE A 84 4.80 7.50 -0.13
N CYS A 85 5.39 8.28 0.79
CA CYS A 85 5.60 7.84 2.17
C CYS A 85 4.29 7.50 2.89
N LEU A 86 3.23 8.29 2.71
CA LEU A 86 1.92 8.06 3.33
C LEU A 86 1.22 6.81 2.77
N ASN A 87 1.55 6.40 1.55
CA ASN A 87 1.00 5.21 0.92
C ASN A 87 1.73 3.92 1.32
N GLN A 88 2.87 4.02 2.03
CA GLN A 88 3.54 2.86 2.60
C GLN A 88 2.76 2.39 3.83
N ARG A 89 2.14 1.20 3.72
CA ARG A 89 1.33 0.61 4.81
C ARG A 89 2.16 -0.12 5.87
N ASP A 90 3.43 0.25 6.04
CA ASP A 90 4.24 -0.28 7.12
C ASP A 90 3.78 0.25 8.48
N SER A 91 4.05 -0.50 9.52
CA SER A 91 3.64 -0.22 10.91
C SER A 91 4.21 1.08 11.49
N THR A 92 5.07 1.76 10.76
CA THR A 92 5.68 3.04 11.15
C THR A 92 4.76 4.20 10.79
N ARG A 93 4.35 4.95 11.80
CA ARG A 93 3.46 6.11 11.63
C ARG A 93 4.18 7.38 11.17
N ILE A 94 5.51 7.36 11.17
CA ILE A 94 6.38 8.38 10.60
C ILE A 94 7.28 7.67 9.59
N THR A 95 7.07 7.95 8.32
CA THR A 95 7.80 7.33 7.21
C THR A 95 8.71 8.35 6.56
N TYR A 96 9.99 8.03 6.48
CA TYR A 96 10.99 8.83 5.78
C TYR A 96 11.18 8.32 4.37
N TYR A 97 11.16 9.24 3.41
CA TYR A 97 11.30 8.90 1.99
C TYR A 97 12.62 8.19 1.70
N SER A 98 12.56 7.21 0.81
CA SER A 98 13.71 6.59 0.16
C SER A 98 13.45 6.45 -1.35
N GLU A 99 14.52 6.40 -2.12
CA GLU A 99 14.43 6.20 -3.58
C GLU A 99 13.78 4.86 -3.94
N GLU A 100 13.99 3.85 -3.11
CA GLU A 100 13.36 2.53 -3.26
C GLU A 100 11.82 2.63 -3.24
N MET A 101 11.24 3.45 -2.33
CA MET A 101 9.78 3.68 -2.28
C MET A 101 9.27 4.31 -3.57
N SER A 102 10.03 5.21 -4.19
CA SER A 102 9.66 5.83 -5.47
C SER A 102 9.66 4.80 -6.60
N ASN A 103 10.67 3.94 -6.63
CA ASN A 103 10.77 2.87 -7.61
C ASN A 103 9.61 1.87 -7.47
N ASP A 104 9.28 1.46 -6.25
CA ASP A 104 8.15 0.57 -5.95
C ASP A 104 6.81 1.21 -6.34
N TYR A 105 6.64 2.50 -6.09
CA TYR A 105 5.44 3.24 -6.47
C TYR A 105 5.30 3.32 -8.00
N THR A 106 6.38 3.65 -8.70
CA THR A 106 6.41 3.70 -10.17
C THR A 106 6.10 2.34 -10.77
N LEU A 107 6.72 1.28 -10.26
CA LEU A 107 6.44 -0.11 -10.70
C LEU A 107 4.98 -0.48 -10.45
N THR A 108 4.41 -0.07 -9.31
CA THR A 108 3.01 -0.31 -9.01
C THR A 108 2.10 0.38 -10.04
N LEU A 109 2.34 1.66 -10.37
CA LEU A 109 1.56 2.39 -11.38
C LEU A 109 1.65 1.72 -12.77
N GLN A 110 2.86 1.40 -13.23
CA GLN A 110 3.07 0.72 -14.50
C GLN A 110 2.39 -0.66 -14.54
N THR A 111 2.44 -1.39 -13.41
CA THR A 111 1.75 -2.68 -13.27
C THR A 111 0.25 -2.52 -13.46
N ILE A 112 -0.35 -1.49 -12.85
CA ILE A 112 -1.78 -1.21 -12.93
C ILE A 112 -2.20 -0.86 -14.36
N GLU A 113 -1.46 0.02 -15.01
CA GLU A 113 -1.74 0.43 -16.40
C GLU A 113 -1.78 -0.78 -17.35
N LYS A 114 -0.92 -1.77 -17.11
CA LYS A 114 -0.82 -2.97 -17.93
C LYS A 114 -1.72 -4.13 -17.47
N LEU A 115 -2.27 -4.05 -16.26
CA LEU A 115 -2.96 -5.18 -15.63
C LEU A 115 -4.17 -5.65 -16.46
N GLN A 116 -4.98 -4.73 -16.96
CA GLN A 116 -6.16 -5.06 -17.76
C GLN A 116 -5.77 -5.79 -19.05
N SER A 117 -4.83 -5.25 -19.81
CA SER A 117 -4.36 -5.89 -21.05
C SER A 117 -3.68 -7.23 -20.77
N ALA A 118 -2.98 -7.36 -19.63
CA ALA A 118 -2.35 -8.61 -19.25
C ALA A 118 -3.36 -9.74 -18.99
N PHE A 119 -4.57 -9.43 -18.50
CA PHE A 119 -5.67 -10.39 -18.41
C PHE A 119 -6.23 -10.77 -19.78
N GLU A 120 -6.54 -9.77 -20.61
CA GLU A 120 -7.10 -9.97 -21.94
C GLU A 120 -6.17 -10.78 -22.85
N ASP A 121 -4.87 -10.54 -22.75
CA ASP A 121 -3.83 -11.22 -23.52
C ASP A 121 -3.37 -12.57 -22.91
N ASN A 122 -3.97 -13.02 -21.80
CA ASN A 122 -3.56 -14.23 -21.06
C ASN A 122 -2.09 -14.24 -20.65
N LYS A 123 -1.50 -13.08 -20.34
CA LYS A 123 -0.11 -12.94 -19.88
C LYS A 123 0.05 -13.31 -18.40
N ILE A 124 -1.03 -13.20 -17.62
CA ILE A 124 -1.09 -13.64 -16.24
C ILE A 124 -1.46 -15.10 -16.21
N LYS A 125 -0.78 -15.88 -15.39
CA LYS A 125 -0.98 -17.32 -15.22
C LYS A 125 -1.20 -17.65 -13.75
N VAL A 126 -1.94 -18.72 -13.49
CA VAL A 126 -2.02 -19.37 -12.20
C VAL A 126 -1.08 -20.57 -12.24
N LEU A 127 -0.14 -20.65 -11.29
CA LEU A 127 0.66 -21.84 -11.05
C LEU A 127 0.28 -22.44 -9.71
N TYR A 128 0.40 -23.76 -9.59
CA TYR A 128 0.01 -24.49 -8.40
C TYR A 128 1.25 -24.99 -7.66
N GLN A 129 1.43 -24.51 -6.42
CA GLN A 129 2.49 -24.99 -5.56
C GLN A 129 1.98 -26.13 -4.69
N PRO A 130 2.57 -27.34 -4.79
CA PRO A 130 2.10 -28.48 -4.01
C PRO A 130 2.35 -28.29 -2.52
N ILE A 131 1.37 -28.69 -1.72
CA ILE A 131 1.46 -28.79 -0.26
C ILE A 131 1.51 -30.30 0.07
N MET A 132 2.61 -30.71 0.70
CA MET A 132 2.88 -32.10 1.01
C MET A 132 2.65 -32.37 2.49
N ASP A 133 2.14 -33.56 2.83
CA ASP A 133 2.09 -34.04 4.20
C ASP A 133 3.49 -34.44 4.71
N GLN A 134 3.60 -34.80 6.00
CA GLN A 134 4.85 -35.22 6.61
C GLN A 134 5.43 -36.54 6.03
N ASN A 135 4.64 -37.29 5.26
CA ASN A 135 5.01 -38.55 4.63
C ASN A 135 5.39 -38.36 3.15
N GLY A 136 5.30 -37.11 2.64
CA GLY A 136 5.59 -36.80 1.25
C GLY A 136 4.43 -37.05 0.29
N ASN A 137 3.19 -37.21 0.77
CA ASN A 137 2.03 -37.29 -0.10
C ASN A 137 1.47 -35.90 -0.40
N LEU A 138 0.91 -35.73 -1.60
CA LEU A 138 0.26 -34.49 -2.00
C LEU A 138 -1.06 -34.33 -1.24
N GLU A 139 -1.17 -33.28 -0.40
CA GLU A 139 -2.33 -33.00 0.43
C GLU A 139 -3.23 -31.90 -0.19
N ALA A 140 -2.62 -30.87 -0.74
CA ALA A 140 -3.31 -29.74 -1.37
C ALA A 140 -2.37 -29.02 -2.36
N ALA A 141 -2.85 -27.98 -3.02
CA ALA A 141 -2.00 -27.06 -3.75
C ALA A 141 -2.44 -25.62 -3.53
N GLU A 142 -1.47 -24.68 -3.53
CA GLU A 142 -1.73 -23.25 -3.46
C GLU A 142 -1.71 -22.64 -4.85
N ALA A 143 -2.78 -21.93 -5.22
CA ALA A 143 -2.86 -21.20 -6.48
C ALA A 143 -2.14 -19.86 -6.36
N LEU A 144 -1.09 -19.68 -7.16
CA LEU A 144 -0.18 -18.54 -7.11
C LEU A 144 -0.13 -17.82 -8.45
N LEU A 145 -0.34 -16.52 -8.42
CA LEU A 145 -0.21 -15.67 -9.60
C LEU A 145 1.23 -15.61 -10.10
N ARG A 146 1.37 -15.62 -11.43
CA ARG A 146 2.64 -15.37 -12.13
C ARG A 146 2.36 -14.49 -13.33
N TRP A 147 3.13 -13.44 -13.45
CA TRP A 147 3.10 -12.56 -14.60
C TRP A 147 4.52 -12.20 -15.01
N HIS A 148 4.78 -12.35 -16.30
CA HIS A 148 5.98 -11.86 -16.93
C HIS A 148 5.60 -10.88 -18.03
N ASP A 149 6.00 -9.65 -17.88
CA ASP A 149 5.81 -8.59 -18.87
C ASP A 149 7.12 -8.32 -19.62
N GLU A 150 7.05 -7.93 -20.88
CA GLU A 150 8.24 -7.70 -21.70
C GLU A 150 9.08 -6.51 -21.22
N GLU A 151 8.45 -5.49 -20.63
CA GLU A 151 9.10 -4.29 -20.14
C GLU A 151 9.37 -4.36 -18.63
N LEU A 152 8.41 -4.87 -17.85
CA LEU A 152 8.51 -4.96 -16.38
C LEU A 152 9.26 -6.21 -15.92
N GLY A 153 9.48 -7.19 -16.82
CA GLY A 153 10.05 -8.48 -16.45
C GLY A 153 9.10 -9.32 -15.60
N ALA A 154 9.64 -10.05 -14.62
CA ALA A 154 8.85 -10.85 -13.69
C ALA A 154 8.18 -9.96 -12.65
N VAL A 155 6.87 -9.75 -12.77
CA VAL A 155 6.08 -8.94 -11.85
C VAL A 155 5.74 -9.74 -10.59
N SER A 156 6.10 -9.21 -9.42
CA SER A 156 5.82 -9.85 -8.15
C SER A 156 4.29 -9.94 -7.90
N PRO A 157 3.77 -11.08 -7.43
CA PRO A 157 2.36 -11.21 -7.04
C PRO A 157 1.91 -10.14 -6.03
N LEU A 158 2.79 -9.71 -5.13
CA LEU A 158 2.50 -8.65 -4.17
C LEU A 158 2.24 -7.30 -4.85
N VAL A 159 2.97 -6.97 -5.92
CA VAL A 159 2.77 -5.74 -6.69
C VAL A 159 1.43 -5.81 -7.46
N ILE A 160 1.09 -6.96 -8.03
CA ILE A 160 -0.20 -7.17 -8.71
C ILE A 160 -1.35 -6.98 -7.74
N ILE A 161 -1.29 -7.62 -6.56
CA ILE A 161 -2.32 -7.53 -5.52
C ILE A 161 -2.44 -6.10 -4.99
N LYS A 162 -1.29 -5.45 -4.70
CA LYS A 162 -1.25 -4.05 -4.24
C LYS A 162 -1.93 -3.14 -5.27
N GLY A 163 -1.55 -3.25 -6.54
CA GLY A 163 -2.16 -2.48 -7.62
C GLY A 163 -3.65 -2.75 -7.75
N ALA A 164 -4.07 -4.01 -7.82
CA ALA A 164 -5.48 -4.36 -7.90
C ALA A 164 -6.30 -3.82 -6.72
N LYS A 165 -5.71 -3.76 -5.54
CA LYS A 165 -6.34 -3.24 -4.32
C LYS A 165 -6.49 -1.72 -4.34
N GLU A 166 -5.46 -0.98 -4.71
CA GLU A 166 -5.46 0.49 -4.76
C GLU A 166 -6.48 1.04 -5.77
N TYR A 167 -6.71 0.31 -6.86
CA TYR A 167 -7.64 0.71 -7.91
C TYR A 167 -8.99 -0.03 -7.89
N GLY A 168 -9.29 -0.73 -6.81
CA GLY A 168 -10.59 -1.37 -6.61
C GLY A 168 -10.84 -2.61 -7.47
N HIS A 169 -9.79 -3.20 -8.06
CA HIS A 169 -9.88 -4.37 -8.94
C HIS A 169 -9.63 -5.71 -8.22
N ILE A 170 -9.41 -5.70 -6.91
CA ILE A 170 -9.05 -6.91 -6.15
C ILE A 170 -10.12 -8.02 -6.27
N HIS A 171 -11.41 -7.66 -6.31
CA HIS A 171 -12.49 -8.63 -6.50
C HIS A 171 -12.43 -9.30 -7.88
N LYS A 172 -12.23 -8.49 -8.95
CA LYS A 172 -12.09 -9.00 -10.32
C LYS A 172 -10.90 -9.95 -10.45
N LEU A 173 -9.78 -9.59 -9.80
CA LEU A 173 -8.60 -10.44 -9.77
C LEU A 173 -8.88 -11.80 -9.14
N THR A 174 -9.55 -11.82 -7.99
CA THR A 174 -9.87 -13.06 -7.29
C THR A 174 -10.88 -13.90 -8.06
N THR A 175 -11.93 -13.30 -8.62
CA THR A 175 -12.89 -14.01 -9.48
C THR A 175 -12.19 -14.65 -10.68
N TRP A 176 -11.27 -13.91 -11.32
CA TRP A 176 -10.48 -14.46 -12.42
C TRP A 176 -9.61 -15.65 -12.00
N ILE A 177 -8.98 -15.59 -10.80
CA ILE A 177 -8.20 -16.73 -10.28
C ILE A 177 -9.12 -17.94 -10.06
N LEU A 178 -10.31 -17.73 -9.49
CA LEU A 178 -11.29 -18.77 -9.28
C LEU A 178 -11.73 -19.43 -10.60
N ASP A 179 -12.04 -18.61 -11.61
CA ASP A 179 -12.39 -19.10 -12.93
C ASP A 179 -11.28 -19.97 -13.53
N LYS A 180 -10.01 -19.55 -13.38
CA LYS A 180 -8.86 -20.34 -13.84
C LYS A 180 -8.71 -21.66 -13.09
N VAL A 181 -8.86 -21.63 -11.77
CA VAL A 181 -8.84 -22.88 -10.95
C VAL A 181 -9.94 -23.84 -11.38
N VAL A 182 -11.14 -23.32 -11.69
CA VAL A 182 -12.27 -24.14 -12.18
C VAL A 182 -11.99 -24.68 -13.58
N GLU A 183 -11.47 -23.87 -14.50
CA GLU A 183 -11.08 -24.29 -15.85
C GLU A 183 -10.03 -25.42 -15.83
N ASP A 184 -9.03 -25.31 -14.95
CA ASP A 184 -7.93 -26.27 -14.84
C ASP A 184 -8.35 -27.62 -14.19
N ARG A 185 -9.50 -27.65 -13.50
CA ARG A 185 -10.11 -28.85 -12.89
C ARG A 185 -9.23 -29.62 -11.90
N LEU A 186 -8.18 -29.00 -11.38
CA LEU A 186 -7.30 -29.65 -10.40
C LEU A 186 -8.02 -29.93 -9.07
N PHE A 187 -9.00 -29.09 -8.70
CA PHE A 187 -9.80 -29.25 -7.50
C PHE A 187 -10.65 -30.55 -7.50
N ASP A 188 -10.90 -31.15 -8.67
CA ASP A 188 -11.56 -32.47 -8.79
C ASP A 188 -10.76 -33.60 -8.09
N HIS A 189 -9.45 -33.35 -7.86
CA HIS A 189 -8.52 -34.35 -7.36
C HIS A 189 -7.90 -33.99 -6.00
N ILE A 190 -7.65 -32.69 -5.77
CA ILE A 190 -7.00 -32.19 -4.54
C ILE A 190 -7.62 -30.85 -4.13
N PRO A 191 -7.63 -30.50 -2.83
CA PRO A 191 -8.00 -29.16 -2.38
C PRO A 191 -7.06 -28.10 -2.95
N ILE A 192 -7.63 -26.98 -3.43
CA ILE A 192 -6.86 -25.82 -3.88
C ILE A 192 -7.10 -24.68 -2.90
N THR A 193 -6.02 -24.07 -2.43
CA THR A 193 -6.06 -22.88 -1.60
C THR A 193 -5.77 -21.63 -2.43
N ILE A 194 -6.47 -20.53 -2.12
CA ILE A 194 -6.32 -19.22 -2.78
C ILE A 194 -6.09 -18.17 -1.71
N ASN A 195 -5.17 -17.24 -1.99
CA ASN A 195 -4.92 -16.09 -1.12
C ASN A 195 -6.01 -15.03 -1.28
N LEU A 196 -6.66 -14.65 -0.17
CA LEU A 196 -7.66 -13.60 -0.12
C LEU A 196 -7.16 -12.41 0.69
N ASP A 197 -7.44 -11.19 0.23
CA ASP A 197 -7.22 -9.99 1.04
C ASP A 197 -8.37 -9.80 2.03
N ALA A 198 -8.04 -9.38 3.26
CA ALA A 198 -9.02 -9.17 4.32
C ALA A 198 -10.14 -8.20 3.93
N VAL A 199 -9.88 -7.23 3.04
CA VAL A 199 -10.89 -6.28 2.56
C VAL A 199 -12.01 -6.97 1.79
N GLN A 200 -11.74 -8.12 1.18
CA GLN A 200 -12.73 -8.89 0.40
C GLN A 200 -13.72 -9.60 1.30
N LEU A 201 -13.30 -10.01 2.50
CA LEU A 201 -14.16 -10.70 3.47
C LEU A 201 -15.26 -9.81 4.07
N THR A 202 -15.14 -8.48 3.89
CA THR A 202 -16.13 -7.50 4.35
C THR A 202 -17.14 -7.10 3.26
N ASN A 203 -17.04 -7.69 2.06
CA ASN A 203 -17.90 -7.38 0.93
C ASN A 203 -18.93 -8.50 0.72
N ASP A 204 -20.19 -8.22 1.06
CA ASP A 204 -21.28 -9.21 0.98
C ASP A 204 -21.54 -9.69 -0.46
N LEU A 205 -21.33 -8.85 -1.48
CA LEU A 205 -21.49 -9.25 -2.88
C LEU A 205 -20.42 -10.27 -3.27
N PHE A 206 -19.17 -10.01 -2.91
CA PHE A 206 -18.06 -10.92 -3.18
C PHE A 206 -18.27 -12.29 -2.51
N LEU A 207 -18.74 -12.29 -1.26
CA LEU A 207 -19.06 -13.54 -0.54
C LEU A 207 -20.22 -14.31 -1.18
N SER A 208 -21.17 -13.61 -1.80
CA SER A 208 -22.24 -14.21 -2.59
C SER A 208 -21.72 -14.85 -3.88
N ASP A 209 -20.83 -14.16 -4.58
CA ASP A 209 -20.25 -14.63 -5.86
C ASP A 209 -19.41 -15.90 -5.68
N ILE A 210 -18.69 -16.04 -4.56
CA ILE A 210 -17.88 -17.24 -4.28
C ILE A 210 -18.77 -18.48 -3.97
N LYS A 211 -20.00 -18.28 -3.50
CA LYS A 211 -20.89 -19.38 -3.10
C LYS A 211 -21.70 -19.99 -4.26
N ASN A 212 -21.73 -19.29 -5.37
CA ASN A 212 -22.44 -19.71 -6.59
C ASN A 212 -21.49 -20.34 -7.59
#